data_b341254e347dc9649994fecf30afc7ef
#
_entry.id   b341254e347dc9649994fecf30afc7ef
#
_cell.length_a   1.000
_cell.length_b   1.000
_cell.length_c   1.000
_cell.angle_alpha   90.00
_cell.angle_beta   90.00
_cell.angle_gamma   90.00
#
_symmetry.space_group_name_H-M   'P 1'
#
loop_
_entity.id
_entity.type
_entity.pdbx_description
1 polymer ?
#
loop_
_entity_poly.entity_id
_entity_poly.type
_entity_poly.pdbx_seq_one_letter_code
_entity_poly.pdbx_strand_id
1 'polypeptide(L)'
;VVNNTDSIVLSTFVGYTSVSIYSIYSMITNNINGFLNQALSNAITANFGHLVSEGNKEKINEIFSYYEKVYNYIIIVIFSLVMVLIMPFVKLYTKSITNIEYANYILAFLFVLNAILANIRIPYLTMVNATGTFKETQNHAILEAVINIIFSIILVNYIGIYGVLIGTTLSYFVRDILFIWFVNEKLLNRHIYNSLKKIMKSIIMITILVIVNSYIIKSIHVISWFDWLLSGVLTTIITFIIVVSYIILFDKKSMELIKKFLKIN
;
A
#
# COMPACT_ATOMS: atom_id res chain seq x y z
N VAL A 1 -12.33 -10.93 -0.49
CA VAL A 1 -13.79 -10.62 -0.43
C VAL A 1 -14.04 -9.24 -1.02
N VAL A 2 -13.37 -8.17 -0.54
CA VAL A 2 -13.64 -6.77 -0.93
C VAL A 2 -13.57 -6.55 -2.46
N ASN A 3 -12.50 -6.96 -3.12
CA ASN A 3 -12.33 -6.72 -4.58
C ASN A 3 -13.44 -7.33 -5.45
N ASN A 4 -14.00 -8.48 -5.04
CA ASN A 4 -15.09 -9.11 -5.77
C ASN A 4 -16.43 -8.40 -5.51
N THR A 5 -16.63 -7.89 -4.30
CA THR A 5 -17.81 -7.12 -3.91
C THR A 5 -17.90 -5.82 -4.72
N ASP A 6 -16.78 -5.10 -4.86
CA ASP A 6 -16.70 -3.85 -5.63
C ASP A 6 -17.14 -4.04 -7.09
N SER A 7 -16.66 -5.11 -7.74
CA SER A 7 -17.06 -5.43 -9.12
C SER A 7 -18.55 -5.79 -9.25
N ILE A 8 -19.13 -6.49 -8.26
CA ILE A 8 -20.56 -6.81 -8.22
C ILE A 8 -21.39 -5.53 -8.06
N VAL A 9 -21.01 -4.66 -7.10
CA VAL A 9 -21.70 -3.37 -6.89
C VAL A 9 -21.64 -2.51 -8.16
N LEU A 10 -20.47 -2.42 -8.79
CA LEU A 10 -20.30 -1.64 -10.02
C LEU A 10 -21.14 -2.19 -11.18
N SER A 11 -21.16 -3.51 -11.38
CA SER A 11 -21.96 -4.12 -12.47
C SER A 11 -23.45 -3.90 -12.27
N THR A 12 -23.93 -3.89 -11.03
CA THR A 12 -25.34 -3.77 -10.69
C THR A 12 -25.83 -2.31 -10.76
N PHE A 13 -25.03 -1.35 -10.27
CA PHE A 13 -25.48 0.04 -10.10
C PHE A 13 -24.99 1.00 -11.17
N VAL A 14 -23.84 0.73 -11.81
CA VAL A 14 -23.20 1.67 -12.76
C VAL A 14 -23.10 1.09 -14.17
N GLY A 15 -22.88 -0.20 -14.29
CA GLY A 15 -22.79 -0.91 -15.56
C GLY A 15 -21.39 -1.40 -15.92
N TYR A 16 -21.32 -2.21 -16.98
CA TYR A 16 -20.10 -2.96 -17.37
C TYR A 16 -18.92 -2.09 -17.80
N THR A 17 -19.16 -0.89 -18.32
CA THR A 17 -18.09 0.06 -18.66
C THR A 17 -17.27 0.44 -17.42
N SER A 18 -17.97 0.70 -16.30
CA SER A 18 -17.30 1.03 -15.03
C SER A 18 -16.54 -0.17 -14.47
N VAL A 19 -17.03 -1.38 -14.63
CA VAL A 19 -16.30 -2.61 -14.27
C VAL A 19 -15.03 -2.76 -15.11
N SER A 20 -15.11 -2.45 -16.42
CA SER A 20 -13.94 -2.49 -17.31
C SER A 20 -12.86 -1.50 -16.86
N ILE A 21 -13.24 -0.26 -16.54
CA ILE A 21 -12.32 0.76 -16.02
C ILE A 21 -11.72 0.30 -14.68
N TYR A 22 -12.57 -0.14 -13.75
CA TYR A 22 -12.14 -0.65 -12.44
C TYR A 22 -11.10 -1.78 -12.60
N SER A 23 -11.35 -2.72 -13.53
CA SER A 23 -10.50 -3.89 -13.73
C SER A 23 -9.06 -3.56 -14.14
N ILE A 24 -8.85 -2.52 -14.94
CA ILE A 24 -7.50 -2.11 -15.35
C ILE A 24 -6.69 -1.58 -14.17
N TYR A 25 -7.27 -0.68 -13.37
CA TYR A 25 -6.58 -0.14 -12.20
C TYR A 25 -6.38 -1.19 -11.12
N SER A 26 -7.38 -2.03 -10.86
CA SER A 26 -7.30 -3.11 -9.88
C SER A 26 -6.28 -4.17 -10.27
N MET A 27 -6.14 -4.50 -11.56
CA MET A 27 -5.10 -5.41 -12.05
C MET A 27 -3.71 -4.90 -11.68
N ILE A 28 -3.43 -3.61 -11.89
CA ILE A 28 -2.13 -3.01 -11.57
C ILE A 28 -1.87 -3.09 -10.06
N THR A 29 -2.81 -2.57 -9.26
CA THR A 29 -2.62 -2.48 -7.80
C THR A 29 -2.62 -3.85 -7.12
N ASN A 30 -3.46 -4.81 -7.57
CA ASN A 30 -3.49 -6.16 -7.01
C ASN A 30 -2.22 -6.95 -7.31
N ASN A 31 -1.62 -6.81 -8.50
CA ASN A 31 -0.34 -7.46 -8.81
C ASN A 31 0.78 -6.92 -7.91
N ILE A 32 0.83 -5.62 -7.67
CA ILE A 32 1.81 -5.00 -6.77
C ILE A 32 1.60 -5.48 -5.34
N ASN A 33 0.37 -5.46 -4.83
CA ASN A 33 0.02 -5.93 -3.50
C ASN A 33 0.36 -7.42 -3.32
N GLY A 34 0.05 -8.24 -4.32
CA GLY A 34 0.37 -9.68 -4.33
C GLY A 34 1.87 -9.94 -4.25
N PHE A 35 2.66 -9.22 -5.07
CA PHE A 35 4.11 -9.30 -5.06
C PHE A 35 4.70 -8.91 -3.69
N LEU A 36 4.27 -7.76 -3.14
CA LEU A 36 4.77 -7.29 -1.84
C LEU A 36 4.42 -8.26 -0.71
N ASN A 37 3.20 -8.77 -0.69
CA ASN A 37 2.77 -9.72 0.33
C ASN A 37 3.54 -11.03 0.24
N GLN A 38 3.69 -11.59 -0.94
CA GLN A 38 4.41 -12.85 -1.16
C GLN A 38 5.91 -12.73 -0.85
N ALA A 39 6.55 -11.64 -1.32
CA ALA A 39 7.99 -11.46 -1.17
C ALA A 39 8.41 -11.14 0.28
N LEU A 40 7.58 -10.41 1.04
CA LEU A 40 7.99 -9.83 2.33
C LEU A 40 7.27 -10.42 3.54
N SER A 41 6.10 -11.03 3.38
CA SER A 41 5.30 -11.48 4.53
C SER A 41 5.61 -12.91 4.94
N ASN A 42 5.71 -13.86 4.00
CA ASN A 42 5.77 -15.27 4.31
C ASN A 42 7.03 -15.69 5.09
N ALA A 43 8.21 -15.29 4.64
CA ALA A 43 9.46 -15.60 5.31
C ALA A 43 9.56 -14.95 6.70
N ILE A 44 9.04 -13.73 6.83
CA ILE A 44 9.07 -12.96 8.07
C ILE A 44 8.08 -13.52 9.09
N THR A 45 6.91 -13.99 8.65
CA THR A 45 5.92 -14.65 9.53
C THR A 45 6.53 -15.87 10.25
N ALA A 46 7.28 -16.72 9.54
CA ALA A 46 7.93 -17.88 10.14
C ALA A 46 8.98 -17.47 11.20
N ASN A 47 9.80 -16.45 10.89
CA ASN A 47 10.79 -15.92 11.83
C ASN A 47 10.15 -15.32 13.08
N PHE A 48 9.04 -14.58 12.95
CA PHE A 48 8.30 -14.07 14.10
C PHE A 48 7.67 -15.21 14.92
N GLY A 49 7.13 -16.25 14.27
CA GLY A 49 6.62 -17.44 14.97
C GLY A 49 7.67 -18.09 15.89
N HIS A 50 8.90 -18.21 15.40
CA HIS A 50 10.02 -18.71 16.21
C HIS A 50 10.35 -17.77 17.38
N LEU A 51 10.43 -16.45 17.16
CA LEU A 51 10.70 -15.48 18.22
C LEU A 51 9.58 -15.45 19.28
N VAL A 52 8.34 -15.62 18.87
CA VAL A 52 7.18 -15.70 19.77
C VAL A 52 7.30 -16.95 20.66
N SER A 53 7.73 -18.09 20.11
CA SER A 53 7.94 -19.32 20.88
C SER A 53 9.09 -19.21 21.91
N GLU A 54 10.10 -18.37 21.66
CA GLU A 54 11.18 -18.04 22.61
C GLU A 54 10.69 -17.21 23.81
N GLY A 55 9.55 -16.52 23.69
CA GLY A 55 8.94 -15.72 24.77
C GLY A 55 9.66 -14.42 25.12
N ASN A 56 10.68 -13.99 24.37
CA ASN A 56 11.42 -12.76 24.63
C ASN A 56 10.72 -11.54 24.03
N LYS A 57 9.86 -10.89 24.82
CA LYS A 57 9.04 -9.74 24.39
C LYS A 57 9.87 -8.53 23.96
N GLU A 58 11.01 -8.25 24.58
CA GLU A 58 11.86 -7.12 24.21
C GLU A 58 12.45 -7.30 22.81
N LYS A 59 12.98 -8.51 22.54
CA LYS A 59 13.53 -8.88 21.24
C LYS A 59 12.44 -8.83 20.13
N ILE A 60 11.23 -9.32 20.43
CA ILE A 60 10.10 -9.25 19.50
C ILE A 60 9.77 -7.80 19.17
N ASN A 61 9.68 -6.93 20.17
CA ASN A 61 9.40 -5.50 20.00
C ASN A 61 10.47 -4.79 19.15
N GLU A 62 11.73 -5.10 19.40
CA GLU A 62 12.84 -4.53 18.64
C GLU A 62 12.76 -4.95 17.18
N ILE A 63 12.67 -6.26 16.91
CA ILE A 63 12.65 -6.81 15.55
C ILE A 63 11.39 -6.32 14.80
N PHE A 64 10.22 -6.29 15.45
CA PHE A 64 9.01 -5.76 14.84
C PHE A 64 9.15 -4.27 14.48
N SER A 65 9.75 -3.47 15.36
CA SER A 65 9.97 -2.04 15.07
C SER A 65 10.86 -1.82 13.85
N TYR A 66 11.85 -2.70 13.62
CA TYR A 66 12.70 -2.69 12.43
C TYR A 66 11.94 -3.13 11.20
N TYR A 67 11.23 -4.24 11.28
CA TYR A 67 10.41 -4.75 10.18
C TYR A 67 9.40 -3.70 9.71
N GLU A 68 8.67 -3.09 10.64
CA GLU A 68 7.73 -2.01 10.37
C GLU A 68 8.39 -0.83 9.64
N LYS A 69 9.61 -0.42 10.05
CA LYS A 69 10.34 0.64 9.40
C LYS A 69 10.79 0.28 7.98
N VAL A 70 11.42 -0.88 7.81
CA VAL A 70 11.91 -1.33 6.50
C VAL A 70 10.74 -1.48 5.54
N TYR A 71 9.63 -2.05 6.00
CA TYR A 71 8.43 -2.18 5.20
C TYR A 71 7.86 -0.82 4.78
N ASN A 72 7.84 0.16 5.68
CA ASN A 72 7.44 1.52 5.35
C ASN A 72 8.34 2.17 4.29
N TYR A 73 9.66 1.95 4.31
CA TYR A 73 10.56 2.45 3.26
C TYR A 73 10.27 1.80 1.90
N ILE A 74 9.94 0.51 1.88
CA ILE A 74 9.53 -0.19 0.66
C ILE A 74 8.22 0.40 0.11
N ILE A 75 7.22 0.63 0.98
CA ILE A 75 5.96 1.30 0.60
C ILE A 75 6.24 2.69 0.00
N ILE A 76 7.11 3.49 0.63
CA ILE A 76 7.46 4.83 0.17
C ILE A 76 8.01 4.76 -1.27
N VAL A 77 8.98 3.89 -1.52
CA VAL A 77 9.59 3.76 -2.85
C VAL A 77 8.56 3.29 -3.87
N ILE A 78 7.89 2.18 -3.61
CA ILE A 78 7.00 1.56 -4.60
C ILE A 78 5.79 2.45 -4.90
N PHE A 79 5.08 2.93 -3.89
CA PHE A 79 3.84 3.69 -4.13
C PHE A 79 4.07 5.13 -4.59
N SER A 80 5.23 5.74 -4.31
CA SER A 80 5.59 7.00 -4.95
C SER A 80 5.81 6.84 -6.47
N LEU A 81 6.40 5.73 -6.90
CA LEU A 81 6.58 5.41 -8.32
C LEU A 81 5.26 5.04 -8.99
N VAL A 82 4.47 4.16 -8.35
CA VAL A 82 3.16 3.75 -8.89
C VAL A 82 2.25 4.94 -9.09
N MET A 83 2.19 5.88 -8.14
CA MET A 83 1.34 7.07 -8.21
C MET A 83 1.62 7.92 -9.46
N VAL A 84 2.88 8.02 -9.89
CA VAL A 84 3.24 8.85 -11.04
C VAL A 84 3.25 8.08 -12.36
N LEU A 85 3.55 6.76 -12.33
CA LEU A 85 3.66 5.92 -13.53
C LEU A 85 2.33 5.29 -13.97
N ILE A 86 1.33 5.20 -13.09
CA ILE A 86 0.06 4.53 -13.38
C ILE A 86 -0.73 5.23 -14.49
N MET A 87 -0.78 6.55 -14.50
CA MET A 87 -1.51 7.31 -15.53
C MET A 87 -0.91 7.19 -16.92
N PRO A 88 0.41 7.42 -17.12
CA PRO A 88 1.05 7.14 -18.41
C PRO A 88 0.88 5.68 -18.85
N PHE A 89 0.96 4.71 -17.93
CA PHE A 89 0.73 3.31 -18.23
C PHE A 89 -0.69 3.06 -18.77
N VAL A 90 -1.72 3.53 -18.04
CA VAL A 90 -3.11 3.35 -18.44
C VAL A 90 -3.37 3.97 -19.82
N LYS A 91 -2.86 5.18 -20.09
CA LYS A 91 -2.96 5.84 -21.41
C LYS A 91 -2.35 5.02 -22.54
N LEU A 92 -1.17 4.44 -22.31
CA LEU A 92 -0.49 3.61 -23.32
C LEU A 92 -1.20 2.27 -23.51
N TYR A 93 -1.61 1.63 -22.40
CA TYR A 93 -2.27 0.33 -22.42
C TYR A 93 -3.64 0.37 -23.11
N THR A 94 -4.38 1.46 -22.95
CA THR A 94 -5.72 1.62 -23.51
C THR A 94 -5.73 2.44 -24.82
N LYS A 95 -4.57 2.77 -25.39
CA LYS A 95 -4.42 3.64 -26.56
C LYS A 95 -5.25 3.19 -27.78
N SER A 96 -5.44 1.88 -27.96
CA SER A 96 -6.24 1.29 -29.06
C SER A 96 -7.73 1.30 -28.81
N ILE A 97 -8.18 1.63 -27.61
CA ILE A 97 -9.60 1.63 -27.23
C ILE A 97 -10.10 3.06 -27.26
N THR A 98 -10.88 3.40 -28.30
CA THR A 98 -11.34 4.79 -28.53
C THR A 98 -12.71 5.11 -27.94
N ASN A 99 -13.51 4.09 -27.63
CA ASN A 99 -14.91 4.26 -27.21
C ASN A 99 -15.09 4.52 -25.70
N ILE A 100 -14.06 4.36 -24.90
CA ILE A 100 -14.09 4.51 -23.43
C ILE A 100 -12.85 5.28 -22.99
N GLU A 101 -13.05 6.31 -22.18
CA GLU A 101 -11.96 7.04 -21.54
C GLU A 101 -11.55 6.35 -20.24
N TYR A 102 -10.44 5.62 -20.29
CA TYR A 102 -9.89 4.91 -19.12
C TYR A 102 -9.02 5.80 -18.22
N ALA A 103 -8.42 6.85 -18.78
CA ALA A 103 -7.43 7.68 -18.11
C ALA A 103 -8.09 8.70 -17.17
N ASN A 104 -8.11 8.41 -15.87
CA ASN A 104 -8.70 9.29 -14.87
C ASN A 104 -7.79 9.41 -13.64
N TYR A 105 -7.33 10.64 -13.35
CA TYR A 105 -6.41 10.92 -12.25
C TYR A 105 -6.99 10.66 -10.86
N ILE A 106 -8.29 10.91 -10.67
CA ILE A 106 -8.97 10.68 -9.38
C ILE A 106 -9.08 9.17 -9.12
N LEU A 107 -9.41 8.38 -10.16
CA LEU A 107 -9.44 6.93 -10.04
C LEU A 107 -8.04 6.37 -9.73
N ALA A 108 -7.03 6.82 -10.47
CA ALA A 108 -5.65 6.42 -10.22
C ALA A 108 -5.23 6.70 -8.76
N PHE A 109 -5.53 7.92 -8.27
CA PHE A 109 -5.26 8.30 -6.89
C PHE A 109 -5.97 7.38 -5.88
N LEU A 110 -7.27 7.15 -6.03
CA LEU A 110 -8.05 6.32 -5.11
C LEU A 110 -7.57 4.85 -5.11
N PHE A 111 -7.26 4.29 -6.27
CA PHE A 111 -6.71 2.93 -6.36
C PHE A 111 -5.34 2.82 -5.68
N VAL A 112 -4.44 3.76 -5.91
CA VAL A 112 -3.13 3.77 -5.26
C VAL A 112 -3.25 4.02 -3.76
N LEU A 113 -4.15 4.91 -3.33
CA LEU A 113 -4.44 5.14 -1.91
C LEU A 113 -4.92 3.86 -1.23
N ASN A 114 -5.88 3.14 -1.83
CA ASN A 114 -6.37 1.87 -1.33
C ASN A 114 -5.25 0.81 -1.27
N ALA A 115 -4.36 0.78 -2.26
CA ALA A 115 -3.22 -0.11 -2.26
C ALA A 115 -2.20 0.25 -1.15
N ILE A 116 -1.97 1.54 -0.87
CA ILE A 116 -1.14 1.99 0.25
C ILE A 116 -1.73 1.52 1.58
N LEU A 117 -3.04 1.73 1.82
CA LEU A 117 -3.72 1.29 3.03
C LEU A 117 -3.62 -0.22 3.19
N ALA A 118 -3.93 -1.00 2.14
CA ALA A 118 -3.78 -2.45 2.19
C ALA A 118 -2.38 -2.92 2.60
N ASN A 119 -1.33 -2.18 2.20
CA ASN A 119 0.05 -2.50 2.53
C ASN A 119 0.51 -1.98 3.90
N ILE A 120 -0.01 -0.86 4.39
CA ILE A 120 0.26 -0.37 5.76
C ILE A 120 -0.09 -1.44 6.79
N ARG A 121 -1.12 -2.23 6.55
CA ARG A 121 -1.57 -3.31 7.44
C ARG A 121 -0.64 -4.52 7.49
N ILE A 122 0.14 -4.80 6.43
CA ILE A 122 0.88 -6.05 6.28
C ILE A 122 1.81 -6.37 7.47
N PRO A 123 2.63 -5.45 8.02
CA PRO A 123 3.46 -5.77 9.18
C PRO A 123 2.65 -6.25 10.38
N TYR A 124 1.49 -5.65 10.63
CA TYR A 124 0.61 -6.01 11.74
C TYR A 124 -0.09 -7.35 11.49
N LEU A 125 -0.54 -7.59 10.27
CA LEU A 125 -1.11 -8.87 9.85
C LEU A 125 -0.07 -10.00 9.99
N THR A 126 1.19 -9.75 9.62
CA THR A 126 2.30 -10.68 9.80
C THR A 126 2.47 -11.07 11.27
N MET A 127 2.37 -10.09 12.19
CA MET A 127 2.46 -10.35 13.63
C MET A 127 1.27 -11.16 14.15
N VAL A 128 0.04 -10.83 13.72
CA VAL A 128 -1.17 -11.61 14.05
C VAL A 128 -1.05 -13.05 13.56
N ASN A 129 -0.54 -13.25 12.34
CA ASN A 129 -0.31 -14.57 11.78
C ASN A 129 0.73 -15.36 12.57
N ALA A 130 1.83 -14.72 12.98
CA ALA A 130 2.90 -15.32 13.75
C ALA A 130 2.48 -15.71 15.19
N THR A 131 1.59 -14.92 15.79
CA THR A 131 1.06 -15.19 17.15
C THR A 131 -0.17 -16.10 17.15
N GLY A 132 -0.79 -16.35 15.99
CA GLY A 132 -2.00 -17.17 15.89
C GLY A 132 -3.26 -16.49 16.43
N THR A 133 -3.24 -15.15 16.65
CA THR A 133 -4.34 -14.38 17.25
C THR A 133 -5.44 -14.02 16.22
N PHE A 134 -5.86 -15.00 15.43
CA PHE A 134 -6.85 -14.78 14.36
C PHE A 134 -8.25 -14.53 14.91
N LYS A 135 -8.61 -15.20 16.01
CA LYS A 135 -9.94 -15.11 16.62
C LYS A 135 -10.22 -13.70 17.13
N GLU A 136 -9.22 -13.07 17.72
CA GLU A 136 -9.31 -11.73 18.28
C GLU A 136 -9.46 -10.66 17.18
N THR A 137 -8.91 -10.92 15.98
CA THR A 137 -8.96 -9.98 14.84
C THR A 137 -10.07 -10.29 13.83
N GLN A 138 -10.82 -11.37 14.01
CA GLN A 138 -11.91 -11.76 13.12
C GLN A 138 -12.98 -10.64 13.02
N ASN A 139 -13.34 -10.03 14.15
CA ASN A 139 -14.33 -8.96 14.18
C ASN A 139 -13.88 -7.72 13.39
N HIS A 140 -12.57 -7.45 13.32
CA HIS A 140 -12.04 -6.36 12.50
C HIS A 140 -12.28 -6.60 10.99
N ALA A 141 -12.17 -7.87 10.56
CA ALA A 141 -12.44 -8.24 9.16
C ALA A 141 -13.94 -8.19 8.82
N ILE A 142 -14.80 -8.58 9.75
CA ILE A 142 -16.25 -8.46 9.59
C ILE A 142 -16.66 -6.99 9.50
N LEU A 143 -16.14 -6.15 10.40
CA LEU A 143 -16.41 -4.71 10.40
C LEU A 143 -15.95 -4.04 9.10
N GLU A 144 -14.76 -4.39 8.58
CA GLU A 144 -14.29 -3.92 7.26
C GLU A 144 -15.29 -4.28 6.16
N ALA A 145 -15.75 -5.53 6.10
CA ALA A 145 -16.69 -5.97 5.07
C ALA A 145 -18.04 -5.23 5.17
N VAL A 146 -18.56 -5.04 6.38
CA VAL A 146 -19.82 -4.33 6.63
C VAL A 146 -19.68 -2.85 6.21
N ILE A 147 -18.62 -2.17 6.63
CA ILE A 147 -18.36 -0.77 6.26
C ILE A 147 -18.22 -0.65 4.74
N ASN A 148 -17.42 -1.52 4.11
CA ASN A 148 -17.23 -1.51 2.66
C ASN A 148 -18.57 -1.63 1.92
N ILE A 149 -19.39 -2.63 2.24
CA ILE A 149 -20.67 -2.87 1.56
C ILE A 149 -21.62 -1.67 1.77
N ILE A 150 -21.81 -1.22 2.99
CA ILE A 150 -22.74 -0.12 3.30
C ILE A 150 -22.34 1.16 2.58
N PHE A 151 -21.08 1.59 2.72
CA PHE A 151 -20.63 2.85 2.12
C PHE A 151 -20.53 2.75 0.60
N SER A 152 -20.11 1.60 0.04
CA SER A 152 -20.09 1.38 -1.41
C SER A 152 -21.49 1.47 -2.01
N ILE A 153 -22.51 0.82 -1.41
CA ILE A 153 -23.89 0.86 -1.90
C ILE A 153 -24.49 2.26 -1.76
N ILE A 154 -24.23 2.97 -0.67
CA ILE A 154 -24.75 4.33 -0.50
C ILE A 154 -24.09 5.27 -1.52
N LEU A 155 -22.74 5.28 -1.55
CA LEU A 155 -22.01 6.28 -2.34
C LEU A 155 -22.05 5.99 -3.85
N VAL A 156 -22.20 4.74 -4.29
CA VAL A 156 -22.28 4.41 -5.72
C VAL A 156 -23.47 5.09 -6.40
N ASN A 157 -24.58 5.28 -5.69
CA ASN A 157 -25.77 5.94 -6.22
C ASN A 157 -25.57 7.46 -6.45
N TYR A 158 -24.61 8.09 -5.76
CA TYR A 158 -24.36 9.54 -5.89
C TYR A 158 -23.16 9.85 -6.80
N ILE A 159 -22.10 9.07 -6.71
CA ILE A 159 -20.81 9.36 -7.36
C ILE A 159 -20.23 8.16 -8.13
N GLY A 160 -21.04 7.14 -8.42
CA GLY A 160 -20.64 6.02 -9.26
C GLY A 160 -19.41 5.26 -8.76
N ILE A 161 -18.48 4.97 -9.66
CA ILE A 161 -17.26 4.21 -9.37
C ILE A 161 -16.41 4.82 -8.24
N TYR A 162 -16.40 6.13 -8.11
CA TYR A 162 -15.69 6.82 -7.01
C TYR A 162 -16.26 6.45 -5.65
N GLY A 163 -17.59 6.27 -5.57
CA GLY A 163 -18.29 5.88 -4.35
C GLY A 163 -17.85 4.53 -3.82
N VAL A 164 -17.68 3.56 -4.73
CA VAL A 164 -17.19 2.22 -4.37
C VAL A 164 -15.77 2.30 -3.83
N LEU A 165 -14.88 3.05 -4.50
CA LEU A 165 -13.49 3.20 -4.05
C LEU A 165 -13.37 3.95 -2.72
N ILE A 166 -14.22 4.96 -2.47
CA ILE A 166 -14.27 5.67 -1.19
C ILE A 166 -14.78 4.74 -0.08
N GLY A 167 -15.80 3.92 -0.35
CA GLY A 167 -16.26 2.89 0.58
C GLY A 167 -15.13 1.93 0.98
N THR A 168 -14.35 1.50 0.01
CA THR A 168 -13.15 0.66 0.22
C THR A 168 -12.07 1.41 1.03
N THR A 169 -11.82 2.69 0.72
CA THR A 169 -10.88 3.53 1.49
C THR A 169 -11.27 3.62 2.96
N LEU A 170 -12.55 3.90 3.25
CA LEU A 170 -13.06 4.01 4.61
C LEU A 170 -12.95 2.68 5.38
N SER A 171 -13.32 1.58 4.73
CA SER A 171 -13.24 0.25 5.35
C SER A 171 -11.81 -0.17 5.67
N TYR A 172 -10.86 0.08 4.76
CA TYR A 172 -9.44 -0.18 4.97
C TYR A 172 -8.88 0.68 6.10
N PHE A 173 -9.19 1.97 6.10
CA PHE A 173 -8.73 2.89 7.13
C PHE A 173 -9.16 2.45 8.54
N VAL A 174 -10.43 2.08 8.72
CA VAL A 174 -10.94 1.60 10.01
C VAL A 174 -10.22 0.32 10.44
N ARG A 175 -10.10 -0.65 9.52
CA ARG A 175 -9.42 -1.91 9.84
C ARG A 175 -7.94 -1.71 10.16
N ASP A 176 -7.25 -0.83 9.43
CA ASP A 176 -5.84 -0.54 9.67
C ASP A 176 -5.62 0.03 11.07
N ILE A 177 -6.45 0.99 11.50
CA ILE A 177 -6.38 1.53 12.87
C ILE A 177 -6.59 0.42 13.91
N LEU A 178 -7.57 -0.46 13.70
CA LEU A 178 -7.85 -1.56 14.63
C LEU A 178 -6.69 -2.56 14.70
N PHE A 179 -6.07 -2.91 13.56
CA PHE A 179 -4.91 -3.81 13.55
C PHE A 179 -3.68 -3.16 14.20
N ILE A 180 -3.40 -1.88 13.87
CA ILE A 180 -2.30 -1.12 14.47
C ILE A 180 -2.49 -1.04 15.98
N TRP A 181 -3.70 -0.72 16.44
CA TRP A 181 -4.03 -0.69 17.87
C TRP A 181 -3.84 -2.05 18.52
N PHE A 182 -4.44 -3.11 17.97
CA PHE A 182 -4.40 -4.46 18.54
C PHE A 182 -2.96 -4.96 18.68
N VAL A 183 -2.15 -4.87 17.64
CA VAL A 183 -0.77 -5.33 17.68
C VAL A 183 0.07 -4.51 18.66
N ASN A 184 -0.04 -3.20 18.62
CA ASN A 184 0.76 -2.35 19.51
C ASN A 184 0.37 -2.53 20.98
N GLU A 185 -0.91 -2.33 21.31
CA GLU A 185 -1.35 -2.28 22.70
C GLU A 185 -1.52 -3.68 23.33
N LYS A 186 -2.01 -4.68 22.56
CA LYS A 186 -2.33 -6.01 23.09
C LYS A 186 -1.19 -7.02 22.96
N LEU A 187 -0.45 -7.00 21.85
CA LEU A 187 0.61 -7.98 21.62
C LEU A 187 1.99 -7.46 22.05
N LEU A 188 2.30 -6.20 21.76
CA LEU A 188 3.64 -5.64 21.93
C LEU A 188 3.79 -4.74 23.18
N ASN A 189 2.70 -4.42 23.90
CA ASN A 189 2.68 -3.51 25.06
C ASN A 189 3.38 -2.18 24.77
N ARG A 190 3.13 -1.58 23.59
CA ARG A 190 3.67 -0.27 23.19
C ARG A 190 2.56 0.66 22.70
N HIS A 191 2.76 1.97 22.83
CA HIS A 191 1.77 2.94 22.37
C HIS A 191 1.59 2.96 20.86
N ILE A 192 0.34 2.96 20.40
CA ILE A 192 -0.05 3.09 18.98
C ILE A 192 0.59 4.31 18.30
N TYR A 193 0.79 5.38 19.05
CA TYR A 193 1.38 6.64 18.55
C TYR A 193 2.72 6.44 17.84
N ASN A 194 3.55 5.50 18.30
CA ASN A 194 4.85 5.19 17.68
C ASN A 194 4.71 4.71 16.23
N SER A 195 3.69 3.90 15.95
CA SER A 195 3.39 3.41 14.61
C SER A 195 2.71 4.47 13.76
N LEU A 196 1.73 5.19 14.30
CA LEU A 196 1.06 6.28 13.57
C LEU A 196 2.05 7.36 13.14
N LYS A 197 3.02 7.72 14.00
CA LYS A 197 4.07 8.69 13.64
C LYS A 197 4.94 8.21 12.47
N LYS A 198 5.25 6.91 12.38
CA LYS A 198 6.00 6.34 11.26
C LYS A 198 5.16 6.39 9.97
N ILE A 199 3.88 6.01 10.05
CA ILE A 199 2.96 6.04 8.92
C ILE A 199 2.79 7.47 8.39
N MET A 200 2.59 8.45 9.26
CA MET A 200 2.49 9.87 8.88
C MET A 200 3.76 10.36 8.17
N LYS A 201 4.94 9.99 8.67
CA LYS A 201 6.21 10.30 7.98
C LYS A 201 6.28 9.65 6.59
N SER A 202 5.81 8.41 6.46
CA SER A 202 5.76 7.71 5.17
C SER A 202 4.84 8.41 4.18
N ILE A 203 3.66 8.85 4.61
CA ILE A 203 2.70 9.59 3.77
C ILE A 203 3.32 10.91 3.29
N ILE A 204 3.93 11.68 4.20
CA ILE A 204 4.61 12.93 3.84
C ILE A 204 5.73 12.67 2.82
N MET A 205 6.54 11.63 3.03
CA MET A 205 7.63 11.29 2.11
C MET A 205 7.11 10.84 0.74
N ILE A 206 6.06 10.02 0.69
CA ILE A 206 5.39 9.65 -0.56
C ILE A 206 4.91 10.91 -1.30
N THR A 207 4.26 11.83 -0.60
CA THR A 207 3.77 13.09 -1.20
C THR A 207 4.91 13.91 -1.80
N ILE A 208 6.01 14.09 -1.09
CA ILE A 208 7.20 14.81 -1.58
C ILE A 208 7.77 14.12 -2.83
N LEU A 209 7.93 12.80 -2.79
CA LEU A 209 8.47 12.02 -3.92
C LEU A 209 7.54 12.06 -5.13
N VAL A 210 6.22 12.00 -4.93
CA VAL A 210 5.23 12.14 -6.00
C VAL A 210 5.36 13.50 -6.68
N ILE A 211 5.50 14.57 -5.91
CA ILE A 211 5.70 15.92 -6.46
C ILE A 211 6.98 15.97 -7.30
N VAL A 212 8.11 15.53 -6.75
CA VAL A 212 9.40 15.53 -7.46
C VAL A 212 9.34 14.70 -8.74
N ASN A 213 8.85 13.46 -8.66
CA ASN A 213 8.78 12.56 -9.81
C ASN A 213 7.77 13.04 -10.88
N SER A 214 6.70 13.74 -10.49
CA SER A 214 5.74 14.32 -11.42
C SER A 214 6.37 15.36 -12.33
N TYR A 215 7.32 16.16 -11.84
CA TYR A 215 8.09 17.10 -12.69
C TYR A 215 8.93 16.38 -13.73
N ILE A 216 9.55 15.25 -13.35
CA ILE A 216 10.38 14.45 -14.27
C ILE A 216 9.52 13.85 -15.39
N ILE A 217 8.39 13.21 -15.04
CA ILE A 217 7.50 12.61 -16.04
C ILE A 217 6.93 13.66 -17.00
N LYS A 218 6.58 14.84 -16.48
CA LYS A 218 6.09 15.95 -17.30
C LYS A 218 7.15 16.41 -18.31
N SER A 219 8.43 16.37 -17.96
CA SER A 219 9.54 16.76 -18.85
C SER A 219 9.80 15.73 -19.96
N ILE A 220 9.53 14.44 -19.74
CA ILE A 220 9.81 13.36 -20.71
C ILE A 220 8.72 13.24 -21.79
N HIS A 221 7.48 13.72 -21.55
CA HIS A 221 6.35 13.59 -22.48
C HIS A 221 6.15 12.14 -22.97
N VAL A 222 5.69 11.27 -22.06
CA VAL A 222 5.52 9.82 -22.32
C VAL A 222 4.51 9.55 -23.43
N ILE A 223 4.98 9.13 -24.62
CA ILE A 223 4.15 8.83 -25.80
C ILE A 223 4.26 7.36 -26.21
N SER A 224 5.37 6.70 -25.86
CA SER A 224 5.69 5.32 -26.19
C SER A 224 6.00 4.48 -24.94
N TRP A 225 6.01 3.16 -25.11
CA TRP A 225 6.43 2.23 -24.06
C TRP A 225 7.91 2.43 -23.67
N PHE A 226 8.75 2.85 -24.62
CA PHE A 226 10.14 3.18 -24.35
C PHE A 226 10.26 4.40 -23.44
N ASP A 227 9.50 5.47 -23.70
CA ASP A 227 9.47 6.66 -22.85
C ASP A 227 8.96 6.33 -21.43
N TRP A 228 7.97 5.44 -21.35
CA TRP A 228 7.45 4.98 -20.05
C TRP A 228 8.51 4.20 -19.27
N LEU A 229 9.24 3.29 -19.90
CA LEU A 229 10.34 2.56 -19.26
C LEU A 229 11.47 3.51 -18.84
N LEU A 230 11.86 4.43 -19.72
CA LEU A 230 12.90 5.42 -19.42
C LEU A 230 12.50 6.30 -18.22
N SER A 231 11.28 6.80 -18.20
CA SER A 231 10.76 7.57 -17.07
C SER A 231 10.69 6.74 -15.80
N GLY A 232 10.32 5.46 -15.89
CA GLY A 232 10.34 4.51 -14.78
C GLY A 232 11.73 4.32 -14.18
N VAL A 233 12.75 4.14 -15.02
CA VAL A 233 14.15 4.01 -14.57
C VAL A 233 14.64 5.30 -13.90
N LEU A 234 14.44 6.45 -14.53
CA LEU A 234 14.89 7.73 -13.99
C LEU A 234 14.21 8.08 -12.66
N THR A 235 12.89 7.95 -12.59
CA THR A 235 12.16 8.18 -11.34
C THR A 235 12.56 7.20 -10.25
N THR A 236 12.85 5.94 -10.59
CA THR A 236 13.34 4.94 -9.62
C THR A 236 14.70 5.34 -9.05
N ILE A 237 15.65 5.73 -9.89
CA ILE A 237 16.99 6.15 -9.45
C ILE A 237 16.88 7.36 -8.52
N ILE A 238 16.12 8.38 -8.90
CA ILE A 238 15.95 9.60 -8.10
C ILE A 238 15.25 9.29 -6.78
N THR A 239 14.17 8.50 -6.80
CA THR A 239 13.47 8.07 -5.59
C THR A 239 14.42 7.33 -4.65
N PHE A 240 15.22 6.39 -5.19
CA PHE A 240 16.18 5.63 -4.41
C PHE A 240 17.24 6.53 -3.76
N ILE A 241 17.82 7.47 -4.54
CA ILE A 241 18.80 8.43 -4.02
C ILE A 241 18.20 9.26 -2.87
N ILE A 242 16.98 9.79 -3.03
CA ILE A 242 16.33 10.61 -2.01
C ILE A 242 16.05 9.78 -0.75
N VAL A 243 15.50 8.57 -0.89
CA VAL A 243 15.17 7.72 0.27
C VAL A 243 16.43 7.27 0.99
N VAL A 244 17.48 6.86 0.27
CA VAL A 244 18.75 6.46 0.89
C VAL A 244 19.41 7.65 1.59
N SER A 245 19.43 8.83 0.96
CA SER A 245 19.94 10.05 1.60
C SER A 245 19.18 10.40 2.88
N TYR A 246 17.85 10.27 2.86
CA TYR A 246 17.02 10.46 4.05
C TYR A 246 17.37 9.46 5.16
N ILE A 247 17.55 8.18 4.83
CA ILE A 247 17.93 7.14 5.81
C ILE A 247 19.30 7.45 6.42
N ILE A 248 20.27 7.84 5.61
CA ILE A 248 21.63 8.18 6.07
C ILE A 248 21.62 9.39 7.03
N LEU A 249 20.86 10.42 6.70
CA LEU A 249 20.85 11.68 7.44
C LEU A 249 20.01 11.61 8.72
N PHE A 250 18.86 10.94 8.67
CA PHE A 250 17.84 11.01 9.72
C PHE A 250 17.54 9.68 10.43
N ASP A 251 18.00 8.54 9.91
CA ASP A 251 17.78 7.21 10.53
C ASP A 251 19.03 6.32 10.54
N LYS A 252 20.09 6.80 11.20
CA LYS A 252 21.38 6.09 11.33
C LYS A 252 21.23 4.66 11.86
N LYS A 253 20.25 4.41 12.73
CA LYS A 253 20.00 3.08 13.31
C LYS A 253 19.51 2.08 12.24
N SER A 254 18.67 2.51 11.30
CA SER A 254 18.28 1.68 10.16
C SER A 254 19.44 1.44 9.20
N MET A 255 20.33 2.41 9.05
CA MET A 255 21.51 2.28 8.21
C MET A 255 22.51 1.24 8.74
N GLU A 256 22.75 1.19 10.06
CA GLU A 256 23.60 0.16 10.68
C GLU A 256 23.07 -1.25 10.44
N LEU A 257 21.75 -1.42 10.47
CA LEU A 257 21.13 -2.71 10.19
C LEU A 257 21.24 -3.11 8.72
N ILE A 258 21.01 -2.17 7.80
CA ILE A 258 21.19 -2.41 6.36
C ILE A 258 22.62 -2.86 6.09
N LYS A 259 23.62 -2.19 6.68
CA LYS A 259 25.03 -2.58 6.58
C LYS A 259 25.26 -4.01 7.12
N LYS A 260 24.68 -4.33 8.28
CA LYS A 260 24.81 -5.67 8.89
C LYS A 260 24.15 -6.75 8.02
N PHE A 261 23.00 -6.47 7.41
CA PHE A 261 22.32 -7.38 6.49
C PHE A 261 23.09 -7.59 5.17
N LEU A 262 23.65 -6.53 4.62
CA LEU A 262 24.42 -6.58 3.37
C LEU A 262 25.88 -7.05 3.59
N LYS A 263 26.30 -7.33 4.84
CA LYS A 263 27.71 -7.66 5.19
C LYS A 263 28.72 -6.63 4.63
N ILE A 264 28.30 -5.39 4.48
CA ILE A 264 29.18 -4.29 4.06
C ILE A 264 29.79 -3.73 5.35
N ASN A 265 31.12 -3.91 5.52
CA ASN A 265 31.90 -3.32 6.60
C ASN A 265 31.95 -1.80 6.51
#